data_1641e809bd8c440e66f85e5e4c87137e
#
_entry.id   1641e809bd8c440e66f85e5e4c87137e
#
_cell.length_a   1.000
_cell.length_b   1.000
_cell.length_c   1.000
_cell.angle_alpha   90.00
_cell.angle_beta   90.00
_cell.angle_gamma   90.00
#
_symmetry.space_group_name_H-M   'P 1'
#
loop_
_entity.id
_entity.type
_entity.pdbx_description
1 polymer ?
#
loop_
_entity_poly.entity_id
_entity_poly.type
_entity_poly.pdbx_seq_one_letter_code
_entity_poly.pdbx_strand_id
1 'polypeptide(L)'
;MTLRRRDWIKTIVTASAGAVGSQLIERTHAQPTVSTRSKLLPLKDYQPKSMLHVPETHVSRSRFPNIDFHTHLSWIDRKGKTDAVRHAAPPEEILQVMDAKNIRIMVNLTGGYGTLLEETLRHWQQAHPDRFIVFTEPWYSKITIPNYSKFQAEQLQVAKKAGARGLKVLKTLGLYLRENVTTGPLVKVDDKRFDEMWEAAGALDMPVAIHVSDPEAFFFPTDRFNERYEELSAHPDWSFHGKDYPSNSELQEARNRVIQRHPRTKFVALHTANSENLPYVSECLDRYPNMYVDIAARIGELGRQPRMTRKFFDKYQDRILFATDATPHGNETPQQLFGNELYEIYYRFLETEDEYFDYAPAPVPPQGRWRIYGIGLPEEILRKVYYENASRLLGL
;
A
#
# COMPACT_ATOMS: atom_id res chain seq x y z
N MET A 1 24.46 -19.51 33.08
CA MET A 1 24.64 -20.97 32.86
C MET A 1 23.65 -21.37 31.79
N THR A 2 24.08 -21.29 30.52
CA THR A 2 23.25 -21.41 29.34
C THR A 2 23.43 -22.81 28.76
N LEU A 3 22.41 -23.64 28.89
CA LEU A 3 22.38 -24.98 28.28
C LEU A 3 21.97 -24.88 26.81
N ARG A 4 22.86 -25.29 25.94
CA ARG A 4 22.64 -25.35 24.48
C ARG A 4 21.83 -26.61 24.10
N ARG A 5 20.85 -26.43 23.26
CA ARG A 5 19.89 -27.42 22.71
C ARG A 5 20.52 -28.48 21.75
N ARG A 6 21.69 -29.06 22.06
CA ARG A 6 22.39 -29.97 21.13
C ARG A 6 22.73 -31.35 21.66
N ASP A 7 22.30 -31.74 22.88
CA ASP A 7 22.78 -32.99 23.52
C ASP A 7 21.68 -34.05 23.80
N TRP A 8 20.62 -34.10 23.02
CA TRP A 8 19.52 -35.07 23.22
C TRP A 8 19.43 -36.23 22.22
N ILE A 9 20.42 -36.45 21.35
CA ILE A 9 20.44 -37.59 20.43
C ILE A 9 21.78 -38.29 20.51
N LYS A 10 22.09 -38.91 21.64
CA LYS A 10 23.13 -39.94 21.80
C LYS A 10 22.96 -40.63 23.14
N THR A 11 22.02 -41.52 23.26
CA THR A 11 22.05 -42.65 24.23
C THR A 11 20.80 -43.49 23.97
N ILE A 12 20.94 -44.57 23.33
CA ILE A 12 20.27 -45.90 23.44
C ILE A 12 20.66 -46.67 22.18
N VAL A 13 21.77 -47.38 22.25
CA VAL A 13 21.99 -48.69 21.62
C VAL A 13 23.19 -49.36 22.34
N THR A 14 22.95 -50.18 23.28
CA THR A 14 23.80 -51.37 23.60
C THR A 14 22.97 -52.40 24.35
N ALA A 15 23.14 -53.61 23.91
CA ALA A 15 22.82 -54.88 24.53
C ALA A 15 21.50 -55.52 24.09
N SER A 16 21.57 -56.52 23.16
CA SER A 16 21.82 -57.89 23.57
C SER A 16 21.98 -58.79 22.35
N ALA A 17 23.07 -59.53 22.34
CA ALA A 17 23.32 -60.61 21.41
C ALA A 17 22.55 -61.87 21.83
N GLY A 18 21.86 -62.46 20.87
CA GLY A 18 21.23 -63.80 20.99
C GLY A 18 21.20 -64.43 19.62
N ALA A 19 22.10 -65.37 19.39
CA ALA A 19 22.20 -66.15 18.16
C ALA A 19 21.12 -67.20 18.07
N VAL A 20 20.40 -67.29 16.94
CA VAL A 20 19.83 -68.53 16.40
C VAL A 20 19.69 -68.43 14.88
N GLY A 21 20.35 -69.33 14.19
CA GLY A 21 19.93 -70.08 12.99
C GLY A 21 19.56 -69.35 11.70
N SER A 22 20.50 -69.48 10.78
CA SER A 22 20.42 -69.27 9.36
C SER A 22 19.18 -69.85 8.65
N GLN A 23 18.48 -68.99 7.89
CA GLN A 23 17.98 -69.32 6.53
C GLN A 23 18.05 -68.07 5.67
N LEU A 24 18.97 -68.09 4.70
CA LEU A 24 19.10 -67.09 3.64
C LEU A 24 17.87 -67.21 2.71
N ILE A 25 16.93 -66.29 2.88
CA ILE A 25 15.99 -65.95 1.79
C ILE A 25 16.53 -64.69 1.16
N GLU A 26 17.18 -64.82 0.00
CA GLU A 26 17.47 -63.72 -0.88
C GLU A 26 16.17 -63.04 -1.30
N ARG A 27 15.78 -62.00 -0.57
CA ARG A 27 14.85 -61.03 -1.07
C ARG A 27 15.62 -60.08 -1.94
N THR A 28 15.59 -60.31 -3.24
CA THR A 28 15.91 -59.28 -4.23
C THR A 28 15.00 -58.11 -3.99
N HIS A 29 15.51 -57.11 -3.26
CA HIS A 29 14.92 -55.76 -3.29
C HIS A 29 15.14 -55.22 -4.68
N ALA A 30 14.14 -55.38 -5.56
CA ALA A 30 14.06 -54.54 -6.74
C ALA A 30 14.02 -53.10 -6.23
N GLN A 31 15.12 -52.39 -6.39
CA GLN A 31 15.10 -50.92 -6.26
C GLN A 31 14.03 -50.44 -7.22
N PRO A 32 13.09 -49.61 -6.77
CA PRO A 32 12.16 -49.01 -7.69
C PRO A 32 12.99 -48.20 -8.68
N THR A 33 12.97 -48.62 -9.93
CA THR A 33 13.50 -47.85 -11.05
C THR A 33 12.94 -46.47 -10.93
N VAL A 34 13.81 -45.47 -10.66
CA VAL A 34 13.46 -44.06 -10.58
C VAL A 34 12.82 -43.70 -11.91
N SER A 35 11.49 -43.77 -11.90
CA SER A 35 10.62 -43.25 -12.92
C SER A 35 11.04 -41.84 -13.26
N THR A 36 11.30 -41.62 -14.54
CA THR A 36 11.15 -40.32 -15.23
C THR A 36 11.07 -39.12 -14.32
N ARG A 37 12.15 -38.31 -14.25
CA ARG A 37 12.11 -36.97 -13.67
C ARG A 37 10.90 -36.26 -14.28
N SER A 38 9.81 -36.17 -13.52
CA SER A 38 8.70 -35.32 -13.87
C SER A 38 9.30 -33.95 -14.12
N LYS A 39 9.03 -33.36 -15.30
CA LYS A 39 9.46 -31.99 -15.56
C LYS A 39 8.98 -31.14 -14.38
N LEU A 40 9.91 -30.48 -13.69
CA LEU A 40 9.57 -29.58 -12.60
C LEU A 40 8.55 -28.57 -13.13
N LEU A 41 7.45 -28.41 -12.40
CA LEU A 41 6.42 -27.44 -12.75
C LEU A 41 7.01 -26.02 -12.58
N PRO A 42 7.02 -25.19 -13.63
CA PRO A 42 7.48 -23.81 -13.51
C PRO A 42 6.61 -23.04 -12.49
N LEU A 43 7.22 -22.13 -11.74
CA LEU A 43 6.49 -21.34 -10.73
C LEU A 43 5.26 -20.61 -11.30
N LYS A 44 5.38 -20.05 -12.50
CA LYS A 44 4.27 -19.38 -13.21
C LYS A 44 3.05 -20.27 -13.49
N ASP A 45 3.27 -21.61 -13.58
CA ASP A 45 2.23 -22.58 -13.85
C ASP A 45 1.72 -23.26 -12.56
N TYR A 46 2.34 -22.93 -11.40
CA TYR A 46 1.97 -23.46 -10.11
C TYR A 46 0.86 -22.61 -9.48
N GLN A 47 -0.36 -23.11 -9.50
CA GLN A 47 -1.56 -22.47 -8.95
C GLN A 47 -2.26 -23.37 -7.93
N PRO A 48 -1.70 -23.50 -6.72
CA PRO A 48 -2.25 -24.39 -5.71
C PRO A 48 -3.64 -23.90 -5.26
N LYS A 49 -4.57 -24.86 -5.14
CA LYS A 49 -5.86 -24.62 -4.50
C LYS A 49 -5.79 -25.04 -3.04
N SER A 50 -6.33 -24.20 -2.17
CA SER A 50 -6.46 -24.57 -0.75
C SER A 50 -7.36 -25.77 -0.58
N MET A 51 -6.98 -26.68 0.33
CA MET A 51 -7.82 -27.79 0.79
C MET A 51 -8.48 -27.47 2.13
N LEU A 52 -8.38 -26.25 2.62
CA LEU A 52 -9.07 -25.82 3.83
C LEU A 52 -10.57 -25.68 3.55
N HIS A 53 -11.37 -26.06 4.53
CA HIS A 53 -12.82 -25.85 4.56
C HIS A 53 -13.10 -24.77 5.61
N VAL A 54 -12.96 -23.50 5.24
CA VAL A 54 -13.20 -22.36 6.11
C VAL A 54 -14.52 -21.69 5.74
N PRO A 55 -15.21 -21.04 6.69
CA PRO A 55 -16.38 -20.23 6.39
C PRO A 55 -16.04 -19.12 5.42
N GLU A 56 -16.96 -18.79 4.53
CA GLU A 56 -16.84 -17.70 3.58
C GLU A 56 -18.00 -16.74 3.75
N THR A 57 -17.67 -15.50 4.14
CA THR A 57 -18.64 -14.43 4.31
C THR A 57 -18.60 -13.51 3.09
N HIS A 58 -19.74 -13.30 2.47
CA HIS A 58 -19.87 -12.39 1.34
C HIS A 58 -20.38 -11.04 1.83
N VAL A 59 -19.50 -10.02 1.80
CA VAL A 59 -19.82 -8.65 2.18
C VAL A 59 -19.94 -7.79 0.93
N SER A 60 -21.12 -7.80 0.32
CA SER A 60 -21.36 -7.12 -0.97
C SER A 60 -21.37 -5.59 -0.88
N ARG A 61 -21.51 -5.03 0.33
CA ARG A 61 -21.63 -3.59 0.57
C ARG A 61 -21.15 -3.26 1.98
N SER A 62 -20.40 -2.17 2.17
CA SER A 62 -19.95 -1.77 3.52
C SER A 62 -21.12 -1.48 4.45
N ARG A 63 -20.98 -1.84 5.70
CA ARG A 63 -21.99 -1.65 6.76
C ARG A 63 -22.37 -0.18 6.97
N PHE A 64 -21.40 0.71 6.83
CA PHE A 64 -21.58 2.17 6.93
C PHE A 64 -21.12 2.86 5.66
N PRO A 65 -21.63 4.07 5.35
CA PRO A 65 -21.06 4.88 4.29
C PRO A 65 -19.56 5.06 4.49
N ASN A 66 -18.80 5.06 3.40
CA ASN A 66 -17.34 5.24 3.50
C ASN A 66 -16.83 6.34 2.57
N ILE A 67 -15.66 6.84 2.91
CA ILE A 67 -14.82 7.72 2.07
C ILE A 67 -13.60 6.89 1.67
N ASP A 68 -13.45 6.60 0.39
CA ASP A 68 -12.20 6.06 -0.12
C ASP A 68 -11.20 7.21 -0.29
N PHE A 69 -10.29 7.32 0.69
CA PHE A 69 -9.36 8.45 0.80
C PHE A 69 -8.23 8.41 -0.23
N HIS A 70 -7.99 7.26 -0.89
CA HIS A 70 -6.86 7.09 -1.78
C HIS A 70 -7.26 6.36 -3.05
N THR A 71 -7.48 7.13 -4.11
CA THR A 71 -7.75 6.62 -5.45
C THR A 71 -6.99 7.41 -6.50
N HIS A 72 -6.86 6.83 -7.70
CA HIS A 72 -6.20 7.41 -8.85
C HIS A 72 -7.14 7.45 -10.05
N LEU A 73 -7.98 8.48 -10.12
CA LEU A 73 -8.99 8.64 -11.17
C LEU A 73 -8.49 9.43 -12.38
N SER A 74 -7.34 10.08 -12.27
CA SER A 74 -6.69 10.83 -13.34
C SER A 74 -5.17 10.80 -13.18
N TRP A 75 -4.46 10.99 -14.28
CA TRP A 75 -3.01 11.06 -14.33
C TRP A 75 -2.56 12.18 -15.26
N ILE A 76 -1.39 12.76 -14.98
CA ILE A 76 -0.74 13.68 -15.91
C ILE A 76 0.08 12.87 -16.90
N ASP A 77 -0.38 12.83 -18.14
CA ASP A 77 0.36 12.23 -19.25
C ASP A 77 1.41 13.19 -19.77
N ARG A 78 2.68 12.78 -19.68
CA ARG A 78 3.85 13.54 -20.12
C ARG A 78 4.41 13.06 -21.46
N LYS A 79 3.64 12.27 -22.19
CA LYS A 79 4.01 11.75 -23.51
C LYS A 79 3.66 12.77 -24.60
N GLY A 80 4.45 13.81 -24.76
CA GLY A 80 4.19 14.80 -25.82
C GLY A 80 4.93 16.11 -25.60
N LYS A 81 4.60 17.11 -26.42
CA LYS A 81 5.12 18.48 -26.28
C LYS A 81 4.44 19.26 -25.15
N THR A 82 3.27 18.84 -24.75
CA THR A 82 2.46 19.45 -23.68
C THR A 82 1.93 18.35 -22.76
N ASP A 83 1.98 18.59 -21.46
CA ASP A 83 1.35 17.75 -20.46
C ASP A 83 -0.20 17.78 -20.67
N ALA A 84 -0.86 16.66 -20.49
CA ALA A 84 -2.32 16.53 -20.59
C ALA A 84 -2.87 15.67 -19.43
N VAL A 85 -4.12 15.93 -19.05
CA VAL A 85 -4.83 15.07 -18.11
C VAL A 85 -5.39 13.86 -18.85
N ARG A 86 -5.17 12.68 -18.31
CA ARG A 86 -5.81 11.45 -18.72
C ARG A 86 -6.72 10.97 -17.59
N HIS A 87 -8.02 10.96 -17.81
CA HIS A 87 -8.99 10.37 -16.88
C HIS A 87 -9.01 8.86 -17.06
N ALA A 88 -9.03 8.12 -15.95
CA ALA A 88 -8.92 6.67 -15.97
C ALA A 88 -10.21 5.97 -16.44
N ALA A 89 -11.38 6.59 -16.18
CA ALA A 89 -12.69 6.11 -16.60
C ALA A 89 -13.70 7.27 -16.65
N PRO A 90 -14.87 7.10 -17.30
CA PRO A 90 -15.98 8.06 -17.19
C PRO A 90 -16.53 8.13 -15.76
N PRO A 91 -16.95 9.31 -15.26
CA PRO A 91 -17.52 9.44 -13.91
C PRO A 91 -18.70 8.52 -13.64
N GLU A 92 -19.54 8.24 -14.63
CA GLU A 92 -20.74 7.41 -14.52
C GLU A 92 -20.39 5.96 -14.16
N GLU A 93 -19.30 5.43 -14.71
CA GLU A 93 -18.79 4.09 -14.38
C GLU A 93 -18.34 4.02 -12.90
N ILE A 94 -17.64 5.04 -12.45
CA ILE A 94 -17.19 5.15 -11.07
C ILE A 94 -18.37 5.27 -10.11
N LEU A 95 -19.33 6.13 -10.43
CA LEU A 95 -20.53 6.37 -9.61
C LEU A 95 -21.37 5.10 -9.44
N GLN A 96 -21.50 4.25 -10.47
CA GLN A 96 -22.21 2.97 -10.36
C GLN A 96 -21.59 2.06 -9.28
N VAL A 97 -20.26 1.93 -9.26
CA VAL A 97 -19.57 1.16 -8.24
C VAL A 97 -19.71 1.81 -6.86
N MET A 98 -19.55 3.13 -6.77
CA MET A 98 -19.71 3.88 -5.53
C MET A 98 -21.10 3.65 -4.90
N ASP A 99 -22.15 3.71 -5.70
CA ASP A 99 -23.52 3.50 -5.22
C ASP A 99 -23.76 2.06 -4.79
N ALA A 100 -23.25 1.09 -5.54
CA ALA A 100 -23.35 -0.32 -5.19
C ALA A 100 -22.59 -0.65 -3.89
N LYS A 101 -21.45 0.00 -3.64
CA LYS A 101 -20.52 -0.31 -2.54
C LYS A 101 -20.64 0.60 -1.33
N ASN A 102 -21.63 1.50 -1.29
CA ASN A 102 -21.82 2.47 -0.20
C ASN A 102 -20.67 3.48 -0.03
N ILE A 103 -19.99 3.79 -1.13
CA ILE A 103 -18.92 4.79 -1.14
C ILE A 103 -19.55 6.16 -1.32
N ARG A 104 -19.48 6.98 -0.30
CA ARG A 104 -20.04 8.33 -0.33
C ARG A 104 -19.17 9.27 -1.12
N ILE A 105 -17.86 9.24 -0.88
CA ILE A 105 -16.86 10.12 -1.48
C ILE A 105 -15.64 9.31 -1.90
N MET A 106 -15.09 9.65 -3.07
CA MET A 106 -13.76 9.20 -3.49
C MET A 106 -12.81 10.39 -3.58
N VAL A 107 -11.60 10.21 -3.05
CA VAL A 107 -10.55 11.24 -3.12
C VAL A 107 -9.57 10.86 -4.23
N ASN A 108 -9.61 11.63 -5.33
CA ASN A 108 -8.61 11.52 -6.39
C ASN A 108 -7.32 12.23 -5.97
N LEU A 109 -6.29 11.46 -5.65
CA LEU A 109 -5.01 12.00 -5.18
C LEU A 109 -4.12 12.53 -6.32
N THR A 110 -4.37 12.17 -7.58
CA THR A 110 -3.55 12.56 -8.73
C THR A 110 -4.23 13.61 -9.59
N GLY A 111 -4.55 14.75 -8.96
CA GLY A 111 -5.23 15.87 -9.61
C GLY A 111 -4.33 16.77 -10.46
N GLY A 112 -3.01 16.64 -10.34
CA GLY A 112 -2.06 17.48 -11.06
C GLY A 112 -1.87 18.87 -10.46
N TYR A 113 -1.44 19.81 -11.29
CA TYR A 113 -1.09 21.18 -10.91
C TYR A 113 -1.47 22.19 -12.02
N GLY A 114 -1.58 23.47 -11.67
CA GLY A 114 -1.88 24.56 -12.62
C GLY A 114 -3.18 24.30 -13.38
N THR A 115 -3.18 24.52 -14.70
CA THR A 115 -4.34 24.31 -15.57
C THR A 115 -4.78 22.84 -15.65
N LEU A 116 -3.88 21.88 -15.45
CA LEU A 116 -4.21 20.46 -15.40
C LEU A 116 -5.07 20.15 -14.17
N LEU A 117 -4.75 20.76 -13.04
CA LEU A 117 -5.58 20.66 -11.83
C LEU A 117 -6.99 21.25 -12.08
N GLU A 118 -7.09 22.42 -12.74
CA GLU A 118 -8.38 23.04 -13.04
C GLU A 118 -9.24 22.12 -13.92
N GLU A 119 -8.63 21.45 -14.91
CA GLU A 119 -9.31 20.45 -15.74
C GLU A 119 -9.81 19.26 -14.91
N THR A 120 -8.96 18.71 -14.06
CA THR A 120 -9.31 17.59 -13.18
C THR A 120 -10.44 17.98 -12.19
N LEU A 121 -10.37 19.18 -11.62
CA LEU A 121 -11.41 19.71 -10.73
C LEU A 121 -12.76 19.83 -11.45
N ARG A 122 -12.77 20.35 -12.68
CA ARG A 122 -14.02 20.46 -13.48
C ARG A 122 -14.61 19.09 -13.75
N HIS A 123 -13.79 18.14 -14.18
CA HIS A 123 -14.26 16.81 -14.60
C HIS A 123 -14.83 16.00 -13.44
N TRP A 124 -14.20 16.03 -12.27
CA TRP A 124 -14.59 15.21 -11.12
C TRP A 124 -15.38 16.00 -10.08
N GLN A 125 -14.72 16.93 -9.39
CA GLN A 125 -15.27 17.55 -8.18
C GLN A 125 -16.37 18.57 -8.48
N GLN A 126 -16.24 19.40 -9.52
CA GLN A 126 -17.24 20.41 -9.83
C GLN A 126 -18.46 19.81 -10.54
N ALA A 127 -18.27 18.76 -11.36
CA ALA A 127 -19.37 18.03 -11.98
C ALA A 127 -20.18 17.20 -10.96
N HIS A 128 -19.52 16.70 -9.91
CA HIS A 128 -20.13 15.84 -8.88
C HIS A 128 -19.63 16.23 -7.48
N PRO A 129 -20.03 17.40 -6.94
CA PRO A 129 -19.40 18.04 -5.77
C PRO A 129 -19.51 17.22 -4.48
N ASP A 130 -20.54 16.38 -4.35
CA ASP A 130 -20.78 15.55 -3.16
C ASP A 130 -20.15 14.15 -3.27
N ARG A 131 -19.47 13.85 -4.39
CA ARG A 131 -18.99 12.50 -4.68
C ARG A 131 -17.49 12.43 -4.85
N PHE A 132 -16.83 13.48 -5.30
CA PHE A 132 -15.40 13.50 -5.56
C PHE A 132 -14.70 14.66 -4.87
N ILE A 133 -13.51 14.39 -4.39
CA ILE A 133 -12.56 15.37 -3.86
C ILE A 133 -11.26 15.21 -4.63
N VAL A 134 -10.62 16.32 -4.99
CA VAL A 134 -9.38 16.32 -5.75
C VAL A 134 -8.26 16.94 -4.93
N PHE A 135 -7.11 16.26 -4.89
CA PHE A 135 -5.86 16.76 -4.34
C PHE A 135 -4.96 17.28 -5.45
N THR A 136 -4.19 18.34 -5.16
CA THR A 136 -3.14 18.85 -6.04
C THR A 136 -1.83 18.10 -5.82
N GLU A 137 -0.89 18.26 -6.74
CA GLU A 137 0.47 17.69 -6.68
C GLU A 137 1.52 18.82 -6.74
N PRO A 138 2.76 18.60 -6.23
CA PRO A 138 3.85 19.55 -6.39
C PRO A 138 4.29 19.68 -7.85
N TRP A 139 4.65 20.87 -8.27
CA TRP A 139 5.13 21.12 -9.64
C TRP A 139 6.64 20.88 -9.76
N TYR A 140 7.05 19.61 -9.74
CA TYR A 140 8.45 19.19 -9.69
C TYR A 140 9.29 19.65 -10.89
N SER A 141 8.70 19.81 -12.08
CA SER A 141 9.45 20.28 -13.26
C SER A 141 9.96 21.72 -13.12
N LYS A 142 9.55 22.44 -12.09
CA LYS A 142 10.01 23.81 -11.77
C LYS A 142 11.09 23.86 -10.68
N ILE A 143 11.63 22.73 -10.23
CA ILE A 143 12.55 22.67 -9.08
C ILE A 143 13.83 23.52 -9.26
N THR A 144 14.20 23.82 -10.48
CA THR A 144 15.40 24.61 -10.81
C THR A 144 15.18 26.12 -10.84
N ILE A 145 13.93 26.61 -10.71
CA ILE A 145 13.69 28.07 -10.72
C ILE A 145 14.17 28.72 -9.43
N PRO A 146 14.63 29.97 -9.46
CA PRO A 146 14.90 30.76 -8.26
C PRO A 146 13.64 30.80 -7.36
N ASN A 147 13.85 30.75 -6.05
CA ASN A 147 12.76 30.80 -5.05
C ASN A 147 11.67 29.69 -5.22
N TYR A 148 12.07 28.49 -5.63
CA TYR A 148 11.17 27.34 -5.81
C TYR A 148 10.30 27.05 -4.57
N SER A 149 10.85 27.20 -3.36
CA SER A 149 10.12 27.02 -2.10
C SER A 149 8.88 27.92 -2.03
N LYS A 150 9.09 29.22 -2.24
CA LYS A 150 8.01 30.22 -2.28
C LYS A 150 7.02 29.95 -3.42
N PHE A 151 7.55 29.63 -4.60
CA PHE A 151 6.70 29.24 -5.75
C PHE A 151 5.74 28.11 -5.41
N GLN A 152 6.21 27.03 -4.77
CA GLN A 152 5.35 25.91 -4.38
C GLN A 152 4.28 26.31 -3.37
N ALA A 153 4.63 27.12 -2.37
CA ALA A 153 3.66 27.64 -1.41
C ALA A 153 2.57 28.50 -2.07
N GLU A 154 2.95 29.38 -3.00
CA GLU A 154 2.01 30.19 -3.79
C GLU A 154 1.12 29.33 -4.69
N GLN A 155 1.68 28.30 -5.35
CA GLN A 155 0.89 27.36 -6.16
C GLN A 155 -0.14 26.58 -5.32
N LEU A 156 0.20 26.24 -4.08
CA LEU A 156 -0.75 25.58 -3.18
C LEU A 156 -1.90 26.51 -2.78
N GLN A 157 -1.64 27.80 -2.59
CA GLN A 157 -2.70 28.80 -2.36
C GLN A 157 -3.62 28.92 -3.59
N VAL A 158 -3.05 28.93 -4.80
CA VAL A 158 -3.82 28.95 -6.06
C VAL A 158 -4.68 27.69 -6.17
N ALA A 159 -4.12 26.50 -5.91
CA ALA A 159 -4.82 25.24 -5.92
C ALA A 159 -6.00 25.22 -4.91
N LYS A 160 -5.78 25.72 -3.69
CA LYS A 160 -6.85 25.85 -2.68
C LYS A 160 -8.00 26.73 -3.17
N LYS A 161 -7.67 27.89 -3.77
CA LYS A 161 -8.69 28.80 -4.33
C LYS A 161 -9.46 28.19 -5.50
N ALA A 162 -8.80 27.35 -6.31
CA ALA A 162 -9.42 26.60 -7.40
C ALA A 162 -10.36 25.49 -6.90
N GLY A 163 -10.21 25.04 -5.64
CA GLY A 163 -11.06 24.03 -5.02
C GLY A 163 -10.35 22.75 -4.56
N ALA A 164 -9.04 22.63 -4.76
CA ALA A 164 -8.29 21.47 -4.26
C ALA A 164 -8.38 21.39 -2.73
N ARG A 165 -8.53 20.15 -2.20
CA ARG A 165 -8.79 19.91 -0.77
C ARG A 165 -7.59 19.37 -0.01
N GLY A 166 -6.49 19.04 -0.70
CA GLY A 166 -5.26 18.53 -0.10
C GLY A 166 -4.12 18.50 -1.10
N LEU A 167 -2.96 18.07 -0.62
CA LEU A 167 -1.72 17.93 -1.39
C LEU A 167 -1.31 16.45 -1.43
N LYS A 168 -1.05 15.90 -2.61
CA LYS A 168 -0.45 14.57 -2.79
C LYS A 168 1.03 14.71 -3.11
N VAL A 169 1.86 14.02 -2.37
CA VAL A 169 3.26 13.81 -2.70
C VAL A 169 3.47 12.35 -3.05
N LEU A 170 3.84 12.11 -4.30
CA LEU A 170 4.17 10.78 -4.81
C LEU A 170 5.63 10.43 -4.45
N LYS A 171 5.96 9.13 -4.49
CA LYS A 171 7.32 8.60 -4.33
C LYS A 171 8.32 9.14 -5.36
N THR A 172 7.86 9.97 -6.31
CA THR A 172 8.72 10.81 -7.15
C THR A 172 9.72 11.58 -6.32
N LEU A 173 9.28 12.17 -5.19
CA LEU A 173 10.18 12.79 -4.22
C LEU A 173 10.87 11.71 -3.38
N GLY A 174 12.19 11.66 -3.48
CA GLY A 174 13.03 10.69 -2.78
C GLY A 174 13.52 9.53 -3.65
N LEU A 175 12.76 9.11 -4.68
CA LEU A 175 13.14 7.96 -5.52
C LEU A 175 13.40 8.31 -6.99
N TYR A 176 12.82 9.38 -7.53
CA TYR A 176 12.95 9.70 -8.96
C TYR A 176 13.34 11.15 -9.24
N LEU A 177 12.89 12.12 -8.41
CA LEU A 177 13.19 13.52 -8.62
C LEU A 177 14.69 13.79 -8.39
N ARG A 178 15.31 14.42 -9.38
CA ARG A 178 16.72 14.80 -9.31
C ARG A 178 16.90 16.32 -9.33
N GLU A 179 18.08 16.80 -8.97
CA GLU A 179 18.40 18.24 -8.86
C GLU A 179 18.05 19.03 -10.12
N ASN A 180 18.22 18.44 -11.32
CA ASN A 180 17.81 19.03 -12.59
C ASN A 180 16.60 18.29 -13.19
N VAL A 181 15.59 18.00 -12.35
CA VAL A 181 14.38 17.26 -12.67
C VAL A 181 14.64 15.76 -12.91
N THR A 182 15.42 15.42 -13.94
CA THR A 182 15.73 14.02 -14.35
C THR A 182 17.20 13.67 -14.26
N THR A 183 18.09 14.62 -13.98
CA THR A 183 19.54 14.42 -13.89
C THR A 183 20.15 14.99 -12.61
N GLY A 184 21.33 14.53 -12.26
CA GLY A 184 22.00 14.92 -11.01
C GLY A 184 21.62 14.01 -9.83
N PRO A 185 22.00 14.34 -8.60
CA PRO A 185 21.65 13.62 -7.39
C PRO A 185 20.13 13.56 -7.16
N LEU A 186 19.66 12.53 -6.45
CA LEU A 186 18.27 12.47 -5.98
C LEU A 186 17.98 13.58 -4.98
N VAL A 187 16.81 14.19 -5.12
CA VAL A 187 16.28 15.18 -4.16
C VAL A 187 15.70 14.43 -2.96
N LYS A 188 16.16 14.77 -1.77
CA LYS A 188 15.70 14.13 -0.53
C LYS A 188 14.28 14.53 -0.17
N VAL A 189 13.56 13.62 0.50
CA VAL A 189 12.19 13.88 0.99
C VAL A 189 12.15 15.09 1.94
N ASP A 190 13.17 15.24 2.78
CA ASP A 190 13.29 16.30 3.79
C ASP A 190 14.09 17.52 3.30
N ASP A 191 14.23 17.69 1.98
CA ASP A 191 14.87 18.84 1.38
C ASP A 191 14.13 20.13 1.76
N LYS A 192 14.87 21.12 2.23
CA LYS A 192 14.32 22.39 2.74
C LYS A 192 13.61 23.24 1.67
N ARG A 193 13.85 22.97 0.39
CA ARG A 193 13.12 23.62 -0.71
C ARG A 193 11.61 23.35 -0.67
N PHE A 194 11.16 22.36 0.09
CA PHE A 194 9.74 22.04 0.26
C PHE A 194 9.17 22.57 1.59
N ASP A 195 9.96 23.14 2.50
CA ASP A 195 9.49 23.54 3.83
C ASP A 195 8.34 24.56 3.75
N GLU A 196 8.43 25.60 2.90
CA GLU A 196 7.33 26.57 2.73
C GLU A 196 6.05 25.92 2.16
N MET A 197 6.18 24.89 1.32
CA MET A 197 5.02 24.13 0.82
C MET A 197 4.32 23.37 1.95
N TRP A 198 5.09 22.69 2.81
CA TRP A 198 4.52 22.01 3.97
C TRP A 198 3.84 22.97 4.93
N GLU A 199 4.45 24.12 5.22
CA GLU A 199 3.86 25.15 6.06
C GLU A 199 2.58 25.75 5.45
N ALA A 200 2.58 26.02 4.14
CA ALA A 200 1.41 26.51 3.44
C ALA A 200 0.25 25.49 3.49
N ALA A 201 0.53 24.20 3.36
CA ALA A 201 -0.49 23.16 3.51
C ALA A 201 -1.15 23.22 4.89
N GLY A 202 -0.37 23.34 5.94
CA GLY A 202 -0.89 23.49 7.31
C GLY A 202 -1.70 24.79 7.51
N ALA A 203 -1.21 25.91 6.99
CA ALA A 203 -1.89 27.21 7.08
C ALA A 203 -3.22 27.26 6.30
N LEU A 204 -3.33 26.48 5.23
CA LEU A 204 -4.53 26.37 4.39
C LEU A 204 -5.50 25.25 4.85
N ASP A 205 -5.17 24.56 5.93
CA ASP A 205 -5.87 23.33 6.38
C ASP A 205 -6.07 22.33 5.23
N MET A 206 -4.99 22.07 4.50
CA MET A 206 -4.91 21.07 3.44
C MET A 206 -4.09 19.88 3.95
N PRO A 207 -4.68 18.70 4.17
CA PRO A 207 -3.92 17.52 4.54
C PRO A 207 -2.93 17.13 3.42
N VAL A 208 -1.79 16.59 3.82
CA VAL A 208 -0.75 16.11 2.91
C VAL A 208 -0.76 14.59 2.87
N ALA A 209 -1.18 14.01 1.76
CA ALA A 209 -1.08 12.59 1.47
C ALA A 209 0.32 12.28 0.92
N ILE A 210 1.18 11.65 1.75
CA ILE A 210 2.61 11.46 1.42
C ILE A 210 2.97 10.00 1.23
N HIS A 211 3.45 9.67 0.01
CA HIS A 211 3.97 8.36 -0.38
C HIS A 211 5.45 8.50 -0.73
N VAL A 212 6.35 7.98 0.08
CA VAL A 212 7.80 8.17 -0.09
C VAL A 212 8.59 6.87 -0.19
N SER A 213 7.99 5.74 0.14
CA SER A 213 8.64 4.42 0.15
C SER A 213 7.66 3.35 -0.31
N ASP A 214 8.17 2.18 -0.61
CA ASP A 214 7.40 0.98 -0.98
C ASP A 214 7.63 -0.14 0.06
N PRO A 215 6.98 -1.31 -0.10
CA PRO A 215 7.25 -2.47 0.74
C PRO A 215 8.73 -2.77 0.87
N GLU A 216 9.15 -3.22 2.04
CA GLU A 216 10.56 -3.44 2.37
C GLU A 216 11.26 -4.35 1.35
N ALA A 217 10.54 -5.37 0.84
CA ALA A 217 11.04 -6.30 -0.18
C ALA A 217 11.52 -5.62 -1.48
N PHE A 218 11.01 -4.41 -1.80
CA PHE A 218 11.40 -3.66 -3.00
C PHE A 218 12.84 -3.12 -2.93
N PHE A 219 13.41 -3.07 -1.72
CA PHE A 219 14.78 -2.59 -1.45
C PHE A 219 15.79 -3.72 -1.29
N PHE A 220 15.36 -4.98 -1.45
CA PHE A 220 16.20 -6.17 -1.43
C PHE A 220 16.38 -6.77 -2.83
N PRO A 221 17.40 -7.63 -3.04
CA PRO A 221 17.56 -8.33 -4.33
C PRO A 221 16.29 -9.07 -4.74
N THR A 222 15.95 -9.00 -6.02
CA THR A 222 14.85 -9.81 -6.59
C THR A 222 15.38 -11.22 -6.87
N ASP A 223 15.48 -12.02 -5.82
CA ASP A 223 16.00 -13.39 -5.88
C ASP A 223 15.03 -14.38 -5.19
N ARG A 224 15.48 -15.65 -5.06
CA ARG A 224 14.67 -16.73 -4.46
C ARG A 224 14.26 -16.51 -3.00
N PHE A 225 14.79 -15.53 -2.33
CA PHE A 225 14.49 -15.21 -0.93
C PHE A 225 13.53 -14.01 -0.80
N ASN A 226 13.27 -13.31 -1.91
CA ASN A 226 12.38 -12.17 -1.92
C ASN A 226 10.92 -12.65 -1.98
N GLU A 227 10.12 -12.32 -0.97
CA GLU A 227 8.71 -12.76 -0.90
C GLU A 227 7.84 -12.18 -2.02
N ARG A 228 8.29 -11.09 -2.66
CA ARG A 228 7.63 -10.42 -3.79
C ARG A 228 8.32 -10.69 -5.14
N TYR A 229 9.01 -11.82 -5.23
CA TYR A 229 9.77 -12.20 -6.42
C TYR A 229 8.97 -12.14 -7.72
N GLU A 230 7.73 -12.63 -7.73
CA GLU A 230 6.90 -12.67 -8.95
C GLU A 230 6.46 -11.25 -9.36
N GLU A 231 6.04 -10.42 -8.40
CA GLU A 231 5.68 -9.02 -8.63
C GLU A 231 6.87 -8.22 -9.17
N LEU A 232 8.01 -8.28 -8.51
CA LEU A 232 9.22 -7.56 -8.93
C LEU A 232 9.86 -8.11 -10.21
N SER A 233 9.65 -9.38 -10.52
CA SER A 233 10.07 -9.95 -11.80
C SER A 233 9.21 -9.48 -12.96
N ALA A 234 7.91 -9.23 -12.71
CA ALA A 234 7.00 -8.65 -13.69
C ALA A 234 7.22 -7.13 -13.86
N HIS A 235 7.65 -6.45 -12.80
CA HIS A 235 7.87 -5.02 -12.73
C HIS A 235 9.29 -4.69 -12.23
N PRO A 236 10.34 -4.92 -13.03
CA PRO A 236 11.74 -4.71 -12.60
C PRO A 236 12.05 -3.25 -12.25
N ASP A 237 11.32 -2.29 -12.80
CA ASP A 237 11.40 -0.86 -12.53
C ASP A 237 10.86 -0.46 -11.14
N TRP A 238 10.19 -1.38 -10.43
CA TRP A 238 9.75 -1.18 -9.05
C TRP A 238 10.81 -1.60 -8.03
N SER A 239 11.91 -2.22 -8.46
CA SER A 239 13.01 -2.57 -7.57
C SER A 239 13.90 -1.35 -7.29
N PHE A 240 14.05 -1.01 -6.03
CA PHE A 240 14.94 0.05 -5.53
C PHE A 240 16.20 -0.53 -4.85
N HIS A 241 16.54 -1.77 -5.17
CA HIS A 241 17.75 -2.40 -4.68
C HIS A 241 18.98 -1.83 -5.39
N GLY A 242 19.96 -1.36 -4.62
CA GLY A 242 21.25 -0.90 -5.14
C GLY A 242 21.65 0.49 -4.62
N LYS A 243 22.88 0.86 -4.93
CA LYS A 243 23.54 2.10 -4.43
C LYS A 243 22.95 3.41 -4.97
N ASP A 244 22.13 3.33 -6.00
CA ASP A 244 21.55 4.50 -6.65
C ASP A 244 20.28 4.99 -5.96
N TYR A 245 19.78 4.24 -5.00
CA TYR A 245 18.59 4.56 -4.22
C TYR A 245 18.89 4.62 -2.73
N PRO A 246 18.19 5.48 -1.96
CA PRO A 246 18.22 5.42 -0.50
C PRO A 246 17.57 4.13 -0.02
N SER A 247 17.94 3.69 1.18
CA SER A 247 17.26 2.56 1.82
C SER A 247 15.82 2.92 2.22
N ASN A 248 14.99 1.89 2.43
CA ASN A 248 13.64 2.08 2.95
C ASN A 248 13.63 2.90 4.25
N SER A 249 14.53 2.60 5.20
CA SER A 249 14.62 3.32 6.48
C SER A 249 15.01 4.79 6.28
N GLU A 250 15.97 5.11 5.39
CA GLU A 250 16.35 6.50 5.11
C GLU A 250 15.18 7.33 4.58
N LEU A 251 14.37 6.77 3.69
CA LEU A 251 13.17 7.44 3.15
C LEU A 251 12.14 7.70 4.26
N GLN A 252 11.89 6.71 5.11
CA GLN A 252 10.93 6.82 6.18
C GLN A 252 11.37 7.80 7.27
N GLU A 253 12.65 7.80 7.63
CA GLU A 253 13.21 8.77 8.55
C GLU A 253 13.17 10.19 7.97
N ALA A 254 13.43 10.36 6.67
CA ALA A 254 13.30 11.67 6.01
C ALA A 254 11.85 12.18 6.06
N ARG A 255 10.84 11.32 5.78
CA ARG A 255 9.43 11.65 6.00
C ARG A 255 9.15 12.06 7.45
N ASN A 256 9.65 11.31 8.40
CA ASN A 256 9.41 11.56 9.81
C ASN A 256 10.02 12.90 10.25
N ARG A 257 11.19 13.28 9.73
CA ARG A 257 11.78 14.62 9.96
C ARG A 257 10.89 15.75 9.39
N VAL A 258 10.27 15.55 8.22
CA VAL A 258 9.29 16.51 7.67
C VAL A 258 8.09 16.65 8.61
N ILE A 259 7.47 15.54 9.01
CA ILE A 259 6.30 15.54 9.91
C ILE A 259 6.62 16.25 11.24
N GLN A 260 7.80 15.99 11.80
CA GLN A 260 8.25 16.61 13.04
C GLN A 260 8.48 18.12 12.91
N ARG A 261 9.05 18.57 11.77
CA ARG A 261 9.33 20.01 11.53
C ARG A 261 8.06 20.83 11.30
N HIS A 262 6.98 20.20 10.83
CA HIS A 262 5.74 20.88 10.46
C HIS A 262 4.53 20.40 11.28
N PRO A 263 4.52 20.65 12.61
CA PRO A 263 3.51 20.10 13.51
C PRO A 263 2.08 20.62 13.28
N ARG A 264 1.92 21.76 12.57
CA ARG A 264 0.61 22.31 12.20
C ARG A 264 0.03 21.67 10.95
N THR A 265 0.82 20.93 10.18
CA THR A 265 0.41 20.27 8.94
C THR A 265 -0.01 18.83 9.28
N LYS A 266 -1.20 18.44 8.83
CA LYS A 266 -1.70 17.06 8.97
C LYS A 266 -1.15 16.22 7.84
N PHE A 267 -0.43 15.15 8.16
CA PHE A 267 0.15 14.23 7.18
C PHE A 267 -0.56 12.87 7.22
N VAL A 268 -0.94 12.37 6.07
CA VAL A 268 -1.35 10.97 5.90
C VAL A 268 -0.18 10.23 5.28
N ALA A 269 0.52 9.43 6.09
CA ALA A 269 1.56 8.53 5.62
C ALA A 269 0.90 7.32 4.96
N LEU A 270 0.85 7.38 3.63
CA LEU A 270 0.10 6.44 2.80
C LEU A 270 0.62 5.01 2.93
N HIS A 271 -0.24 4.05 2.61
CA HIS A 271 0.07 2.62 2.63
C HIS A 271 0.49 2.12 4.01
N THR A 272 -0.18 2.62 5.06
CA THR A 272 0.12 2.31 6.48
C THR A 272 1.58 2.61 6.84
N ALA A 273 2.16 3.65 6.22
CA ALA A 273 3.53 4.13 6.43
C ALA A 273 4.61 3.06 6.19
N ASN A 274 4.51 1.90 6.77
CA ASN A 274 5.33 0.69 6.59
C ASN A 274 4.62 -0.48 7.26
N SER A 275 3.67 -1.05 6.56
CA SER A 275 2.73 -2.04 7.10
C SER A 275 3.38 -3.36 7.51
N GLU A 276 4.55 -3.69 6.97
CA GLU A 276 5.29 -4.88 7.36
C GLU A 276 5.80 -4.77 8.82
N ASN A 277 6.04 -3.55 9.27
CA ASN A 277 6.57 -3.26 10.61
C ASN A 277 5.59 -2.41 11.42
N LEU A 278 4.44 -2.99 11.82
CA LEU A 278 3.45 -2.29 12.65
C LEU A 278 3.99 -1.74 13.98
N PRO A 279 4.95 -2.37 14.68
CA PRO A 279 5.61 -1.75 15.82
C PRO A 279 6.23 -0.39 15.49
N TYR A 280 6.99 -0.29 14.41
CA TYR A 280 7.57 0.97 13.97
C TYR A 280 6.52 2.02 13.60
N VAL A 281 5.46 1.61 12.88
CA VAL A 281 4.34 2.53 12.57
C VAL A 281 3.67 3.03 13.84
N SER A 282 3.51 2.16 14.84
CA SER A 282 2.96 2.51 16.16
C SER A 282 3.83 3.55 16.87
N GLU A 283 5.15 3.37 16.89
CA GLU A 283 6.10 4.35 17.45
C GLU A 283 5.98 5.71 16.74
N CYS A 284 5.84 5.71 15.41
CA CYS A 284 5.63 6.94 14.64
C CYS A 284 4.32 7.63 15.02
N LEU A 285 3.22 6.90 15.12
CA LEU A 285 1.92 7.46 15.51
C LEU A 285 1.91 7.96 16.96
N ASP A 286 2.60 7.30 17.87
CA ASP A 286 2.74 7.76 19.26
C ASP A 286 3.57 9.06 19.32
N ARG A 287 4.58 9.19 18.47
CA ARG A 287 5.52 10.32 18.46
C ARG A 287 4.99 11.54 17.71
N TYR A 288 4.22 11.34 16.65
CA TYR A 288 3.76 12.40 15.76
C TYR A 288 2.23 12.53 15.77
N PRO A 289 1.66 13.43 16.61
CA PRO A 289 0.20 13.59 16.75
C PRO A 289 -0.48 14.09 15.47
N ASN A 290 0.27 14.73 14.57
CA ASN A 290 -0.19 15.21 13.26
C ASN A 290 -0.06 14.18 12.13
N MET A 291 0.30 12.93 12.45
CA MET A 291 0.41 11.84 11.50
C MET A 291 -0.86 10.96 11.52
N TYR A 292 -1.38 10.67 10.36
CA TYR A 292 -2.44 9.70 10.04
C TYR A 292 -1.86 8.63 9.12
N VAL A 293 -2.57 7.54 8.96
CA VAL A 293 -2.25 6.48 7.98
C VAL A 293 -3.50 6.04 7.23
N ASP A 294 -3.33 5.51 6.03
CA ASP A 294 -4.38 4.80 5.31
C ASP A 294 -4.03 3.30 5.15
N ILE A 295 -5.00 2.52 4.67
CA ILE A 295 -4.82 1.08 4.43
C ILE A 295 -4.70 0.71 2.96
N ALA A 296 -4.54 1.71 2.11
CA ALA A 296 -4.50 1.56 0.65
C ALA A 296 -3.45 0.53 0.20
N ALA A 297 -3.85 -0.45 -0.59
CA ALA A 297 -3.02 -1.53 -1.14
C ALA A 297 -2.18 -2.29 -0.08
N ARG A 298 -2.62 -2.34 1.20
CA ARG A 298 -1.87 -2.97 2.31
C ARG A 298 -2.65 -4.02 3.09
N ILE A 299 -3.84 -4.38 2.67
CA ILE A 299 -4.55 -5.49 3.32
C ILE A 299 -3.81 -6.83 3.14
N GLY A 300 -3.00 -6.95 2.07
CA GLY A 300 -2.12 -8.09 1.85
C GLY A 300 -1.11 -8.32 2.98
N GLU A 301 -0.56 -7.26 3.59
CA GLU A 301 0.35 -7.33 4.73
C GLU A 301 -0.38 -7.33 6.07
N LEU A 302 -1.36 -6.44 6.21
CA LEU A 302 -2.15 -6.30 7.44
C LEU A 302 -2.89 -7.61 7.76
N GLY A 303 -3.47 -8.27 6.77
CA GLY A 303 -4.21 -9.51 6.95
C GLY A 303 -3.32 -10.73 7.23
N ARG A 304 -2.00 -10.68 6.98
CA ARG A 304 -1.05 -11.74 7.39
C ARG A 304 -0.71 -11.68 8.88
N GLN A 305 -0.98 -10.54 9.54
CA GLN A 305 -0.72 -10.33 10.97
C GLN A 305 -2.00 -9.87 11.71
N PRO A 306 -3.14 -10.59 11.59
CA PRO A 306 -4.47 -10.09 11.98
C PRO A 306 -4.57 -9.69 13.45
N ARG A 307 -3.92 -10.44 14.36
CA ARG A 307 -3.96 -10.13 15.80
C ARG A 307 -3.23 -8.83 16.14
N MET A 308 -2.11 -8.54 15.47
CA MET A 308 -1.37 -7.30 15.65
C MET A 308 -2.13 -6.14 14.98
N THR A 309 -2.64 -6.37 13.78
CA THR A 309 -3.46 -5.41 13.04
C THR A 309 -4.70 -5.01 13.85
N ARG A 310 -5.42 -5.98 14.46
CA ARG A 310 -6.56 -5.66 15.30
C ARG A 310 -6.18 -4.73 16.46
N LYS A 311 -5.11 -5.02 17.20
CA LYS A 311 -4.62 -4.16 18.28
C LYS A 311 -4.18 -2.78 17.79
N PHE A 312 -3.62 -2.71 16.59
CA PHE A 312 -3.23 -1.46 15.94
C PHE A 312 -4.47 -0.60 15.64
N PHE A 313 -5.53 -1.18 15.09
CA PHE A 313 -6.78 -0.48 14.84
C PHE A 313 -7.47 -0.04 16.14
N ASP A 314 -7.51 -0.89 17.16
CA ASP A 314 -8.07 -0.55 18.49
C ASP A 314 -7.36 0.69 19.07
N LYS A 315 -6.03 0.75 19.00
CA LYS A 315 -5.23 1.83 19.57
C LYS A 315 -5.29 3.14 18.76
N TYR A 316 -5.26 3.04 17.44
CA TYR A 316 -5.14 4.20 16.55
C TYR A 316 -6.41 4.48 15.73
N GLN A 317 -7.56 4.03 16.23
CA GLN A 317 -8.86 4.10 15.55
C GLN A 317 -9.25 5.48 15.04
N ASP A 318 -8.73 6.56 15.64
CA ASP A 318 -9.04 7.95 15.27
C ASP A 318 -8.09 8.52 14.20
N ARG A 319 -7.11 7.75 13.72
CA ARG A 319 -6.06 8.18 12.78
C ARG A 319 -5.83 7.22 11.61
N ILE A 320 -6.66 6.19 11.45
CA ILE A 320 -6.63 5.26 10.33
C ILE A 320 -7.75 5.61 9.35
N LEU A 321 -7.44 5.69 8.07
CA LEU A 321 -8.37 6.03 7.00
C LEU A 321 -8.64 4.81 6.13
N PHE A 322 -9.90 4.60 5.76
CA PHE A 322 -10.26 3.66 4.70
C PHE A 322 -9.75 4.18 3.37
N ALA A 323 -9.09 3.32 2.62
CA ALA A 323 -8.52 3.64 1.33
C ALA A 323 -8.14 2.35 0.58
N THR A 324 -8.18 2.37 -0.75
CA THR A 324 -7.92 1.18 -1.57
C THR A 324 -6.72 1.30 -2.50
N ASP A 325 -6.31 2.52 -2.85
CA ASP A 325 -5.37 2.82 -3.94
C ASP A 325 -5.95 2.43 -5.32
N ALA A 326 -7.28 2.43 -5.43
CA ALA A 326 -7.97 1.94 -6.60
C ALA A 326 -7.66 2.78 -7.85
N THR A 327 -7.39 2.06 -8.94
CA THR A 327 -7.15 2.63 -10.27
C THR A 327 -8.10 1.95 -11.27
N PRO A 328 -9.02 2.68 -11.90
CA PRO A 328 -9.85 2.13 -12.96
C PRO A 328 -9.01 1.59 -14.11
N HIS A 329 -9.37 0.41 -14.61
CA HIS A 329 -8.68 -0.28 -15.71
C HIS A 329 -7.17 -0.55 -15.48
N GLY A 330 -6.72 -0.53 -14.21
CA GLY A 330 -5.34 -0.81 -13.81
C GLY A 330 -4.99 -2.31 -13.81
N ASN A 331 -5.02 -2.95 -14.98
CA ASN A 331 -4.84 -4.40 -15.11
C ASN A 331 -3.46 -4.93 -14.69
N GLU A 332 -2.46 -4.05 -14.61
CA GLU A 332 -1.09 -4.42 -14.19
C GLU A 332 -0.97 -4.61 -12.68
N THR A 333 -1.92 -4.08 -11.91
CA THR A 333 -1.95 -4.13 -10.44
C THR A 333 -3.30 -4.67 -9.95
N PRO A 334 -3.56 -5.98 -10.04
CA PRO A 334 -4.87 -6.55 -9.68
C PRO A 334 -5.35 -6.20 -8.27
N GLN A 335 -4.44 -6.03 -7.32
CA GLN A 335 -4.75 -5.60 -5.94
C GLN A 335 -5.27 -4.15 -5.83
N GLN A 336 -5.25 -3.40 -6.93
CA GLN A 336 -5.73 -2.01 -7.02
C GLN A 336 -6.79 -1.84 -8.13
N LEU A 337 -7.16 -2.93 -8.79
CA LEU A 337 -8.14 -2.89 -9.88
C LEU A 337 -9.50 -2.44 -9.35
N PHE A 338 -9.88 -1.20 -9.70
CA PHE A 338 -11.16 -0.63 -9.32
C PHE A 338 -12.32 -1.49 -9.81
N GLY A 339 -13.25 -1.82 -8.93
CA GLY A 339 -14.43 -2.61 -9.23
C GLY A 339 -15.09 -3.18 -7.97
N ASN A 340 -16.25 -3.80 -8.16
CA ASN A 340 -17.03 -4.35 -7.04
C ASN A 340 -16.24 -5.32 -6.16
N GLU A 341 -15.50 -6.21 -6.78
CA GLU A 341 -14.78 -7.29 -6.09
C GLU A 341 -13.67 -6.75 -5.18
N LEU A 342 -12.93 -5.71 -5.62
CA LEU A 342 -11.93 -5.06 -4.79
C LEU A 342 -12.52 -4.59 -3.45
N TYR A 343 -13.66 -3.86 -3.51
CA TYR A 343 -14.29 -3.33 -2.31
C TYR A 343 -14.87 -4.42 -1.41
N GLU A 344 -15.43 -5.48 -1.98
CA GLU A 344 -15.94 -6.65 -1.23
C GLU A 344 -14.82 -7.34 -0.44
N ILE A 345 -13.63 -7.45 -1.01
CA ILE A 345 -12.44 -7.99 -0.32
C ILE A 345 -12.03 -7.09 0.86
N TYR A 346 -12.01 -5.76 0.68
CA TYR A 346 -11.70 -4.81 1.76
C TYR A 346 -12.76 -4.86 2.87
N TYR A 347 -14.04 -4.96 2.52
CA TYR A 347 -15.11 -5.06 3.52
C TYR A 347 -15.05 -6.38 4.26
N ARG A 348 -14.81 -7.49 3.57
CA ARG A 348 -14.59 -8.79 4.19
C ARG A 348 -13.42 -8.74 5.18
N PHE A 349 -12.31 -8.11 4.79
CA PHE A 349 -11.16 -7.93 5.67
C PHE A 349 -11.50 -7.15 6.95
N LEU A 350 -12.24 -6.05 6.84
CA LEU A 350 -12.53 -5.18 7.98
C LEU A 350 -13.68 -5.67 8.86
N GLU A 351 -14.73 -6.26 8.26
CA GLU A 351 -16.01 -6.54 8.92
C GLU A 351 -16.17 -7.99 9.38
N THR A 352 -15.30 -8.91 8.96
CA THR A 352 -15.41 -10.34 9.30
C THR A 352 -14.17 -10.87 10.01
N GLU A 353 -14.30 -12.03 10.64
CA GLU A 353 -13.19 -12.83 11.18
C GLU A 353 -12.87 -14.02 10.27
N ASP A 354 -13.21 -13.93 8.99
CA ASP A 354 -12.93 -14.97 8.00
C ASP A 354 -11.44 -15.27 7.90
N GLU A 355 -11.13 -16.52 7.63
CA GLU A 355 -9.76 -17.03 7.58
C GLU A 355 -9.34 -17.39 6.16
N TYR A 356 -8.08 -17.15 5.83
CA TYR A 356 -7.37 -17.70 4.68
C TYR A 356 -8.04 -17.41 3.33
N PHE A 357 -8.31 -16.16 3.01
CA PHE A 357 -8.92 -15.74 1.75
C PHE A 357 -8.00 -14.84 0.91
N ASP A 358 -8.34 -14.69 -0.37
CA ASP A 358 -7.59 -13.88 -1.32
C ASP A 358 -7.72 -12.37 -1.02
N TYR A 359 -6.62 -11.64 -1.15
CA TYR A 359 -6.57 -10.18 -0.92
C TYR A 359 -6.71 -9.35 -2.19
N ALA A 360 -6.87 -9.97 -3.33
CA ALA A 360 -7.01 -9.30 -4.62
C ALA A 360 -7.92 -10.12 -5.55
N PRO A 361 -8.61 -9.48 -6.50
CA PRO A 361 -9.43 -10.15 -7.50
C PRO A 361 -8.54 -10.77 -8.60
N ALA A 362 -7.73 -11.76 -8.23
CA ALA A 362 -6.79 -12.43 -9.12
C ALA A 362 -6.63 -13.91 -8.75
N PRO A 363 -6.56 -14.83 -9.72
CA PRO A 363 -6.43 -16.26 -9.46
C PRO A 363 -5.09 -16.65 -8.80
N VAL A 364 -4.05 -15.85 -9.01
CA VAL A 364 -2.77 -15.93 -8.32
C VAL A 364 -2.58 -14.62 -7.54
N PRO A 365 -2.33 -14.68 -6.23
CA PRO A 365 -2.13 -13.47 -5.44
C PRO A 365 -0.97 -12.62 -6.00
N PRO A 366 -1.23 -11.35 -6.36
CA PRO A 366 -0.31 -10.58 -7.21
C PRO A 366 0.97 -10.11 -6.50
N GLN A 367 0.89 -9.82 -5.21
CA GLN A 367 2.03 -9.30 -4.44
C GLN A 367 2.92 -10.44 -3.90
N GLY A 368 2.32 -11.60 -3.63
CA GLY A 368 2.98 -12.81 -3.16
C GLY A 368 1.95 -13.89 -2.84
N ARG A 369 2.38 -15.15 -2.82
CA ARG A 369 1.51 -16.32 -2.75
C ARG A 369 1.03 -16.62 -1.33
N TRP A 370 0.42 -15.65 -0.68
CA TRP A 370 -0.19 -15.78 0.64
C TRP A 370 -1.69 -15.47 0.60
N ARG A 371 -2.35 -15.76 1.71
CA ARG A 371 -3.75 -15.47 1.99
C ARG A 371 -3.82 -14.58 3.22
N ILE A 372 -4.95 -13.94 3.41
CA ILE A 372 -5.17 -13.02 4.53
C ILE A 372 -6.31 -13.50 5.43
N TYR A 373 -6.45 -12.83 6.57
CA TYR A 373 -7.45 -13.07 7.59
C TYR A 373 -8.18 -11.77 7.90
N GLY A 374 -9.48 -11.86 8.09
CA GLY A 374 -10.30 -10.75 8.54
C GLY A 374 -9.96 -10.32 9.96
N ILE A 375 -10.24 -9.07 10.28
CA ILE A 375 -9.95 -8.51 11.61
C ILE A 375 -11.19 -8.18 12.43
N GLY A 376 -12.39 -8.31 11.89
CA GLY A 376 -13.67 -8.21 12.59
C GLY A 376 -13.80 -6.96 13.45
N LEU A 377 -13.66 -5.76 12.86
CA LEU A 377 -13.70 -4.52 13.63
C LEU A 377 -15.08 -4.27 14.25
N PRO A 378 -15.15 -3.76 15.50
CA PRO A 378 -16.39 -3.28 16.09
C PRO A 378 -16.98 -2.12 15.29
N GLU A 379 -18.30 -1.95 15.38
CA GLU A 379 -19.02 -0.91 14.63
C GLU A 379 -18.50 0.50 14.88
N GLU A 380 -18.15 0.81 16.12
CA GLU A 380 -17.59 2.11 16.51
C GLU A 380 -16.28 2.42 15.80
N ILE A 381 -15.40 1.41 15.63
CA ILE A 381 -14.13 1.57 14.91
C ILE A 381 -14.37 1.60 13.40
N LEU A 382 -15.29 0.77 12.89
CA LEU A 382 -15.67 0.80 11.48
C LEU A 382 -16.17 2.17 11.04
N ARG A 383 -17.06 2.84 11.83
CA ARG A 383 -17.55 4.20 11.53
C ARG A 383 -16.41 5.20 11.41
N LYS A 384 -15.46 5.16 12.33
CA LYS A 384 -14.29 6.03 12.33
C LYS A 384 -13.42 5.80 11.11
N VAL A 385 -13.04 4.55 10.85
CA VAL A 385 -12.16 4.17 9.75
C VAL A 385 -12.82 4.46 8.40
N TYR A 386 -14.08 4.09 8.23
CA TYR A 386 -14.79 4.27 6.98
C TYR A 386 -15.10 5.73 6.65
N TYR A 387 -15.48 6.54 7.65
CA TYR A 387 -16.02 7.86 7.34
C TYR A 387 -15.52 8.99 8.25
N GLU A 388 -15.62 8.86 9.57
CA GLU A 388 -15.48 9.99 10.49
C GLU A 388 -14.07 10.60 10.47
N ASN A 389 -13.03 9.77 10.38
CA ASN A 389 -11.64 10.23 10.37
C ASN A 389 -11.34 11.03 9.10
N ALA A 390 -11.71 10.50 7.92
CA ALA A 390 -11.51 11.19 6.66
C ALA A 390 -12.37 12.46 6.58
N SER A 391 -13.64 12.42 7.03
CA SER A 391 -14.53 13.57 7.08
C SER A 391 -13.95 14.70 7.93
N ARG A 392 -13.50 14.38 9.15
CA ARG A 392 -12.84 15.36 10.04
C ARG A 392 -11.56 15.93 9.44
N LEU A 393 -10.74 15.07 8.80
CA LEU A 393 -9.48 15.50 8.18
C LEU A 393 -9.71 16.44 6.99
N LEU A 394 -10.76 16.19 6.20
CA LEU A 394 -11.14 16.95 5.01
C LEU A 394 -12.04 18.17 5.31
N GLY A 395 -12.51 18.33 6.55
CA GLY A 395 -13.43 19.40 6.93
C GLY A 395 -14.79 19.30 6.25
N LEU A 396 -15.41 18.09 6.26
CA LEU A 396 -16.73 17.78 5.68
C LEU A 396 -17.84 17.80 6.73
#